data_dabbeb6a03460126811dfeac95f15bcd
#
_entry.id   dabbeb6a03460126811dfeac95f15bcd
#
_cell.length_a   1.000
_cell.length_b   1.000
_cell.length_c   1.000
_cell.angle_alpha   90.00
_cell.angle_beta   90.00
_cell.angle_gamma   90.00
#
_symmetry.space_group_name_H-M   'P 1'
#
loop_
_entity.id
_entity.type
_entity.pdbx_description
1 polymer ?
#
loop_
_entity_poly.entity_id
_entity_poly.type
_entity_poly.pdbx_seq_one_letter_code
_entity_poly.pdbx_strand_id
1 'polypeptide(L)'
;MKNRVRTIVVLVCVFVVLPVVGGLVYSFSVSAEAAVRYYAEAIAQGRFEDAMGVETAELLSEVGEVPDLRRGRVSEPSSVVSVRVYDERDVRGRQGASIDLSVNGRTITREIYLERVGVPRPHMGMWRVVSGAAHVETVRAYGYASDVSVGGVSLGALGASGDGGATFPVAVSTDGLWHAGSGGAVVYAYPGIYDVSVAKVSEHTQVAVDSVVGASTLSVLSESREHQIDVTQDESTRAWHEDQLGSVASSCVLGDVPEGAVCSNMLVAGAEWVDVEAPTRDSGDLLEVLVAAYRNDEGIAAFTAHSRVCFDEEGEPHIVVIRP
;
A
#
# COMPACT_ATOMS: atom_id res chain seq x y z
N MET A 1 -39.90 -54.38 -18.51
CA MET A 1 -38.61 -53.62 -18.64
C MET A 1 -38.70 -52.37 -19.55
N LYS A 2 -39.35 -52.41 -20.72
CA LYS A 2 -39.44 -51.28 -21.66
C LYS A 2 -40.01 -49.97 -21.06
N ASN A 3 -41.01 -50.03 -20.18
CA ASN A 3 -41.61 -48.80 -19.61
C ASN A 3 -40.69 -48.15 -18.55
N ARG A 4 -39.92 -48.91 -17.78
CA ARG A 4 -38.96 -48.33 -16.81
C ARG A 4 -37.81 -47.57 -17.49
N VAL A 5 -37.30 -48.12 -18.59
CA VAL A 5 -36.26 -47.44 -19.39
C VAL A 5 -36.76 -46.11 -19.98
N ARG A 6 -37.99 -46.09 -20.51
CA ARG A 6 -38.63 -44.86 -21.02
C ARG A 6 -38.78 -43.80 -19.91
N THR A 7 -39.22 -44.18 -18.72
CA THR A 7 -39.37 -43.25 -17.61
C THR A 7 -38.03 -42.70 -17.13
N ILE A 8 -36.99 -43.51 -17.09
CA ILE A 8 -35.62 -43.03 -16.71
C ILE A 8 -35.08 -42.06 -17.78
N VAL A 9 -35.24 -42.34 -19.05
CA VAL A 9 -34.78 -41.46 -20.13
C VAL A 9 -35.52 -40.10 -20.09
N VAL A 10 -36.84 -40.09 -19.87
CA VAL A 10 -37.61 -38.85 -19.73
C VAL A 10 -37.17 -38.07 -18.49
N LEU A 11 -36.94 -38.74 -17.37
CA LEU A 11 -36.42 -38.08 -16.14
C LEU A 11 -35.05 -37.49 -16.39
N VAL A 12 -34.12 -38.18 -17.03
CA VAL A 12 -32.79 -37.62 -17.38
C VAL A 12 -32.92 -36.41 -18.33
N CYS A 13 -33.78 -36.49 -19.33
CA CYS A 13 -34.01 -35.36 -20.22
C CYS A 13 -34.59 -34.14 -19.49
N VAL A 14 -35.56 -34.34 -18.59
CA VAL A 14 -36.19 -33.25 -17.85
C VAL A 14 -35.26 -32.64 -16.80
N PHE A 15 -34.53 -33.45 -16.04
CA PHE A 15 -33.71 -32.95 -14.92
C PHE A 15 -32.28 -32.58 -15.28
N VAL A 16 -31.77 -33.05 -16.42
CA VAL A 16 -30.38 -32.75 -16.85
C VAL A 16 -30.36 -31.91 -18.11
N VAL A 17 -31.05 -32.31 -19.15
CA VAL A 17 -30.98 -31.64 -20.48
C VAL A 17 -31.68 -30.28 -20.46
N LEU A 18 -32.86 -30.18 -19.86
CA LEU A 18 -33.58 -28.90 -19.80
C LEU A 18 -32.83 -27.80 -19.01
N PRO A 19 -32.29 -28.06 -17.82
CA PRO A 19 -31.48 -27.05 -17.11
C PRO A 19 -30.19 -26.68 -17.84
N VAL A 20 -29.53 -27.63 -18.50
CA VAL A 20 -28.31 -27.35 -19.28
C VAL A 20 -28.64 -26.50 -20.52
N VAL A 21 -29.68 -26.87 -21.27
CA VAL A 21 -30.11 -26.07 -22.44
C VAL A 21 -30.67 -24.73 -22.00
N GLY A 22 -31.46 -24.69 -20.94
CA GLY A 22 -31.97 -23.42 -20.36
C GLY A 22 -30.85 -22.52 -19.89
N GLY A 23 -29.84 -23.03 -19.23
CA GLY A 23 -28.64 -22.29 -18.80
C GLY A 23 -27.85 -21.76 -20.00
N LEU A 24 -27.68 -22.56 -21.05
CA LEU A 24 -27.02 -22.10 -22.28
C LEU A 24 -27.83 -20.98 -22.96
N VAL A 25 -29.13 -21.15 -23.15
CA VAL A 25 -29.98 -20.12 -23.78
C VAL A 25 -29.96 -18.83 -22.97
N TYR A 26 -30.05 -18.91 -21.63
CA TYR A 26 -29.92 -17.76 -20.75
C TYR A 26 -28.56 -17.06 -20.92
N SER A 27 -27.47 -17.81 -20.95
CA SER A 27 -26.13 -17.26 -21.12
C SER A 27 -25.94 -16.54 -22.47
N PHE A 28 -26.60 -16.96 -23.52
CA PHE A 28 -26.58 -16.26 -24.81
C PHE A 28 -27.45 -14.99 -24.85
N SER A 29 -28.40 -14.85 -23.91
CA SER A 29 -29.35 -13.73 -23.85
C SER A 29 -28.88 -12.59 -22.89
N VAL A 30 -27.78 -12.75 -22.17
CA VAL A 30 -27.28 -11.73 -21.27
C VAL A 30 -26.89 -10.47 -22.05
N SER A 31 -27.49 -9.33 -21.68
CA SER A 31 -27.17 -8.04 -22.28
C SER A 31 -25.79 -7.52 -21.82
N ALA A 32 -25.20 -6.61 -22.59
CA ALA A 32 -23.97 -5.92 -22.16
C ALA A 32 -24.15 -5.18 -20.82
N GLU A 33 -25.32 -4.53 -20.66
CA GLU A 33 -25.62 -3.82 -19.40
C GLU A 33 -25.68 -4.75 -18.18
N ALA A 34 -26.31 -5.93 -18.32
CA ALA A 34 -26.36 -6.91 -17.24
C ALA A 34 -24.97 -7.44 -16.89
N ALA A 35 -24.11 -7.64 -17.89
CA ALA A 35 -22.74 -8.06 -17.70
C ALA A 35 -21.90 -6.98 -17.00
N VAL A 36 -22.01 -5.71 -17.41
CA VAL A 36 -21.33 -4.58 -16.75
C VAL A 36 -21.80 -4.43 -15.32
N ARG A 37 -23.11 -4.54 -15.07
CA ARG A 37 -23.68 -4.45 -13.71
C ARG A 37 -23.14 -5.54 -12.80
N TYR A 38 -23.07 -6.78 -13.28
CA TYR A 38 -22.48 -7.88 -12.54
C TYR A 38 -21.01 -7.61 -12.17
N TYR A 39 -20.21 -7.13 -13.13
CA TYR A 39 -18.81 -6.77 -12.91
C TYR A 39 -18.66 -5.63 -11.89
N ALA A 40 -19.47 -4.57 -12.04
CA ALA A 40 -19.47 -3.44 -11.12
C ALA A 40 -19.89 -3.85 -9.69
N GLU A 41 -20.90 -4.69 -9.55
CA GLU A 41 -21.36 -5.22 -8.26
C GLU A 41 -20.31 -6.14 -7.62
N ALA A 42 -19.59 -6.93 -8.41
CA ALA A 42 -18.50 -7.76 -7.91
C ALA A 42 -17.38 -6.90 -7.29
N ILE A 43 -16.99 -5.82 -7.98
CA ILE A 43 -15.99 -4.86 -7.46
C ILE A 43 -16.54 -4.17 -6.21
N ALA A 44 -17.75 -3.61 -6.28
CA ALA A 44 -18.34 -2.86 -5.19
C ALA A 44 -18.47 -3.68 -3.89
N GLN A 45 -18.75 -4.98 -4.02
CA GLN A 45 -18.88 -5.90 -2.88
C GLN A 45 -17.55 -6.53 -2.45
N GLY A 46 -16.42 -6.15 -3.06
CA GLY A 46 -15.11 -6.73 -2.77
C GLY A 46 -14.95 -8.19 -3.23
N ARG A 47 -15.84 -8.69 -4.12
CA ARG A 47 -15.75 -10.02 -4.73
C ARG A 47 -14.80 -9.99 -5.93
N PHE A 48 -13.55 -9.65 -5.67
CA PHE A 48 -12.56 -9.37 -6.70
C PHE A 48 -12.20 -10.58 -7.56
N GLU A 49 -12.24 -11.79 -6.99
CA GLU A 49 -12.05 -13.02 -7.76
C GLU A 49 -13.15 -13.19 -8.83
N ASP A 50 -14.38 -12.84 -8.51
CA ASP A 50 -15.49 -12.87 -9.48
C ASP A 50 -15.27 -11.83 -10.59
N ALA A 51 -14.80 -10.64 -10.23
CA ALA A 51 -14.50 -9.58 -11.20
C ALA A 51 -13.35 -9.99 -12.12
N MET A 52 -12.21 -10.45 -11.56
CA MET A 52 -11.09 -10.97 -12.36
C MET A 52 -11.50 -12.19 -13.22
N GLY A 53 -12.38 -13.05 -12.71
CA GLY A 53 -12.87 -14.22 -13.43
C GLY A 53 -13.59 -13.88 -14.74
N VAL A 54 -14.01 -12.64 -14.95
CA VAL A 54 -14.69 -12.18 -16.17
C VAL A 54 -13.85 -11.24 -17.03
N GLU A 55 -12.65 -10.90 -16.59
CA GLU A 55 -11.64 -10.20 -17.37
C GLU A 55 -10.95 -11.14 -18.37
N THR A 56 -10.38 -10.58 -19.44
CA THR A 56 -9.58 -11.35 -20.39
C THR A 56 -8.21 -11.70 -19.82
N ALA A 57 -7.59 -12.75 -20.36
CA ALA A 57 -6.25 -13.16 -19.96
C ALA A 57 -5.20 -12.07 -20.27
N GLU A 58 -5.40 -11.29 -21.32
CA GLU A 58 -4.52 -10.18 -21.70
C GLU A 58 -4.53 -9.11 -20.60
N LEU A 59 -5.73 -8.68 -20.14
CA LEU A 59 -5.86 -7.72 -19.06
C LEU A 59 -5.23 -8.22 -17.75
N LEU A 60 -5.38 -9.50 -17.46
CA LEU A 60 -4.77 -10.11 -16.27
C LEU A 60 -3.23 -10.19 -16.38
N SER A 61 -2.69 -10.33 -17.59
CA SER A 61 -1.24 -10.40 -17.83
C SER A 61 -0.55 -9.03 -17.83
N GLU A 62 -1.29 -7.93 -18.01
CA GLU A 62 -0.75 -6.56 -17.96
C GLU A 62 -0.20 -6.19 -16.56
N VAL A 63 -0.63 -6.90 -15.52
CA VAL A 63 -0.21 -6.61 -14.13
C VAL A 63 1.26 -6.94 -13.88
N GLY A 64 1.84 -7.90 -14.61
CA GLY A 64 3.26 -8.26 -14.49
C GLY A 64 3.65 -8.69 -13.07
N GLU A 65 4.80 -8.21 -12.60
CA GLU A 65 5.35 -8.48 -11.26
C GLU A 65 4.90 -7.45 -10.20
N VAL A 66 3.93 -6.60 -10.52
CA VAL A 66 3.41 -5.56 -9.62
C VAL A 66 2.51 -6.19 -8.55
N PRO A 67 2.56 -5.73 -7.27
CA PRO A 67 1.60 -6.17 -6.25
C PRO A 67 0.16 -5.95 -6.70
N ASP A 68 -0.60 -7.04 -6.73
CA ASP A 68 -1.98 -7.05 -7.24
C ASP A 68 -2.99 -7.00 -6.07
N LEU A 69 -3.44 -5.80 -5.71
CA LEU A 69 -4.42 -5.60 -4.65
C LEU A 69 -5.80 -6.18 -4.97
N ARG A 70 -6.06 -6.57 -6.22
CA ARG A 70 -7.27 -7.33 -6.60
C ARG A 70 -7.33 -8.72 -5.96
N ARG A 71 -6.20 -9.23 -5.44
CA ARG A 71 -6.12 -10.46 -4.64
C ARG A 71 -6.32 -10.21 -3.15
N GLY A 72 -6.37 -8.94 -2.76
CA GLY A 72 -6.59 -8.51 -1.39
C GLY A 72 -8.07 -8.36 -1.04
N ARG A 73 -8.32 -7.65 0.06
CA ARG A 73 -9.66 -7.39 0.57
C ARG A 73 -9.87 -5.89 0.77
N VAL A 74 -11.07 -5.43 0.47
CA VAL A 74 -11.52 -4.10 0.89
C VAL A 74 -12.01 -4.15 2.33
N SER A 75 -11.75 -3.09 3.09
CA SER A 75 -12.25 -2.91 4.46
C SER A 75 -13.73 -2.56 4.47
N GLU A 76 -14.18 -1.78 3.50
CA GLU A 76 -15.56 -1.36 3.40
C GLU A 76 -16.10 -1.61 1.98
N PRO A 77 -17.30 -2.22 1.85
CA PRO A 77 -17.96 -2.36 0.57
C PRO A 77 -18.33 -0.98 0.01
N SER A 78 -18.16 -0.81 -1.28
CA SER A 78 -18.68 0.34 -2.01
C SER A 78 -20.09 0.03 -2.54
N SER A 79 -20.68 0.95 -3.30
CA SER A 79 -21.96 0.72 -3.95
C SER A 79 -21.93 1.16 -5.40
N VAL A 80 -22.67 0.45 -6.25
CA VAL A 80 -22.87 0.83 -7.64
C VAL A 80 -23.95 1.93 -7.70
N VAL A 81 -23.56 3.10 -8.18
CA VAL A 81 -24.47 4.26 -8.34
C VAL A 81 -25.16 4.15 -9.69
N SER A 82 -24.43 3.97 -10.76
CA SER A 82 -24.98 3.83 -12.09
C SER A 82 -24.11 2.95 -13.00
N VAL A 83 -24.75 2.42 -14.03
CA VAL A 83 -24.10 1.69 -15.13
C VAL A 83 -24.68 2.23 -16.42
N ARG A 84 -23.83 2.59 -17.38
CA ARG A 84 -24.22 3.03 -18.72
C ARG A 84 -23.43 2.27 -19.76
N VAL A 85 -24.11 1.74 -20.75
CA VAL A 85 -23.48 1.12 -21.91
C VAL A 85 -23.64 2.08 -23.07
N TYR A 86 -22.58 2.35 -23.81
CA TYR A 86 -22.58 3.25 -24.94
C TYR A 86 -23.18 2.53 -26.18
N ASP A 87 -23.92 3.26 -27.00
CA ASP A 87 -24.49 2.68 -28.22
C ASP A 87 -23.43 2.41 -29.30
N GLU A 88 -22.37 3.23 -29.31
CA GLU A 88 -21.27 3.12 -30.27
C GLU A 88 -20.23 2.09 -29.80
N ARG A 89 -19.71 1.35 -30.78
CA ARG A 89 -18.59 0.44 -30.60
C ARG A 89 -17.30 1.12 -31.04
N ASP A 90 -16.21 0.77 -30.40
CA ASP A 90 -14.90 1.25 -30.84
C ASP A 90 -14.49 0.64 -32.21
N VAL A 91 -13.37 1.10 -32.75
CA VAL A 91 -12.81 0.65 -34.03
C VAL A 91 -12.46 -0.85 -34.06
N ARG A 92 -12.40 -1.50 -32.91
CA ARG A 92 -12.17 -2.95 -32.75
C ARG A 92 -13.47 -3.71 -32.50
N GLY A 93 -14.63 -3.03 -32.55
CA GLY A 93 -15.94 -3.61 -32.31
C GLY A 93 -16.26 -3.89 -30.84
N ARG A 94 -15.46 -3.35 -29.91
CA ARG A 94 -15.67 -3.47 -28.45
C ARG A 94 -16.78 -2.53 -28.01
N GLN A 95 -17.58 -2.98 -27.05
CA GLN A 95 -18.66 -2.22 -26.45
C GLN A 95 -18.12 -1.40 -25.27
N GLY A 96 -18.17 -0.08 -25.37
CA GLY A 96 -17.82 0.80 -24.27
C GLY A 96 -18.93 0.88 -23.22
N ALA A 97 -18.54 1.04 -21.96
CA ALA A 97 -19.47 1.29 -20.87
C ALA A 97 -18.78 2.14 -19.78
N SER A 98 -19.58 2.84 -18.98
CA SER A 98 -19.12 3.49 -17.74
C SER A 98 -19.82 2.87 -16.55
N ILE A 99 -19.08 2.79 -15.44
CA ILE A 99 -19.59 2.43 -14.13
C ILE A 99 -19.30 3.56 -13.16
N ASP A 100 -20.31 3.95 -12.39
CA ASP A 100 -20.18 4.90 -11.30
C ASP A 100 -20.27 4.13 -9.98
N LEU A 101 -19.20 4.21 -9.18
CA LEU A 101 -19.09 3.60 -7.86
C LEU A 101 -19.08 4.67 -6.78
N SER A 102 -19.73 4.45 -5.67
CA SER A 102 -19.61 5.28 -4.48
C SER A 102 -18.63 4.63 -3.51
N VAL A 103 -17.50 5.28 -3.27
CA VAL A 103 -16.45 4.87 -2.33
C VAL A 103 -16.31 5.97 -1.29
N ASN A 104 -16.57 5.70 -0.02
CA ASN A 104 -16.53 6.69 1.07
C ASN A 104 -17.30 7.98 0.75
N GLY A 105 -18.52 7.82 0.21
CA GLY A 105 -19.40 8.96 -0.16
C GLY A 105 -18.94 9.76 -1.39
N ARG A 106 -17.86 9.37 -2.06
CA ARG A 106 -17.40 9.97 -3.31
C ARG A 106 -17.79 9.10 -4.49
N THR A 107 -18.37 9.69 -5.52
CA THR A 107 -18.66 8.98 -6.77
C THR A 107 -17.44 8.96 -7.67
N ILE A 108 -17.09 7.77 -8.12
CA ILE A 108 -15.98 7.50 -9.02
C ILE A 108 -16.54 6.93 -10.31
N THR A 109 -16.18 7.51 -11.44
CA THR A 109 -16.55 6.99 -12.76
C THR A 109 -15.38 6.22 -13.37
N ARG A 110 -15.65 5.02 -13.88
CA ARG A 110 -14.70 4.20 -14.63
C ARG A 110 -15.26 3.84 -16.00
N GLU A 111 -14.44 4.04 -17.01
CA GLU A 111 -14.72 3.53 -18.34
C GLU A 111 -14.17 2.13 -18.48
N ILE A 112 -14.97 1.24 -19.02
CA ILE A 112 -14.62 -0.15 -19.28
C ILE A 112 -14.99 -0.53 -20.69
N TYR A 113 -14.31 -1.53 -21.24
CA TYR A 113 -14.61 -2.06 -22.56
C TYR A 113 -14.88 -3.56 -22.47
N LEU A 114 -15.89 -4.00 -23.22
CA LEU A 114 -16.29 -5.39 -23.30
C LEU A 114 -16.18 -5.88 -24.74
N GLU A 115 -15.87 -7.16 -24.89
CA GLU A 115 -15.96 -7.86 -26.16
C GLU A 115 -16.80 -9.13 -26.03
N ARG A 116 -17.30 -9.63 -27.19
CA ARG A 116 -17.98 -10.92 -27.25
C ARG A 116 -16.98 -12.03 -27.50
N VAL A 117 -16.98 -13.04 -26.65
CA VAL A 117 -16.15 -14.25 -26.80
C VAL A 117 -17.02 -15.48 -27.02
N GLY A 118 -16.46 -16.51 -27.67
CA GLY A 118 -17.20 -17.68 -28.10
C GLY A 118 -17.73 -18.61 -26.99
N VAL A 119 -17.27 -18.43 -25.73
CA VAL A 119 -17.64 -19.31 -24.61
C VAL A 119 -18.43 -18.53 -23.56
N PRO A 120 -19.72 -18.84 -23.37
CA PRO A 120 -20.54 -18.17 -22.38
C PRO A 120 -20.10 -18.53 -20.94
N ARG A 121 -20.23 -17.55 -20.03
CA ARG A 121 -20.01 -17.73 -18.57
C ARG A 121 -21.24 -17.30 -17.78
N PRO A 122 -21.45 -17.84 -16.58
CA PRO A 122 -22.52 -17.40 -15.69
C PRO A 122 -22.50 -15.87 -15.52
N HIS A 123 -23.67 -15.25 -15.47
CA HIS A 123 -23.90 -13.81 -15.30
C HIS A 123 -23.34 -12.88 -16.37
N MET A 124 -22.31 -13.28 -17.09
CA MET A 124 -21.68 -12.49 -18.16
C MET A 124 -22.15 -12.89 -19.57
N GLY A 125 -22.75 -14.05 -19.72
CA GLY A 125 -23.06 -14.58 -21.06
C GLY A 125 -21.77 -14.69 -21.87
N MET A 126 -21.83 -14.13 -23.08
CA MET A 126 -20.67 -14.09 -24.00
C MET A 126 -19.76 -12.90 -23.85
N TRP A 127 -20.00 -12.02 -22.85
CA TRP A 127 -19.22 -10.83 -22.65
C TRP A 127 -17.96 -11.10 -21.78
N ARG A 128 -16.88 -10.37 -22.08
CA ARG A 128 -15.65 -10.30 -21.28
C ARG A 128 -15.21 -8.87 -21.18
N VAL A 129 -14.60 -8.52 -20.06
CA VAL A 129 -13.99 -7.23 -19.84
C VAL A 129 -12.58 -7.25 -20.41
N VAL A 130 -12.31 -6.39 -21.38
CA VAL A 130 -11.00 -6.25 -22.05
C VAL A 130 -10.24 -5.02 -21.62
N SER A 131 -10.92 -4.07 -20.97
CA SER A 131 -10.32 -2.96 -20.23
C SER A 131 -11.16 -2.79 -18.98
N GLY A 132 -10.56 -3.02 -17.83
CA GLY A 132 -11.25 -3.12 -16.55
C GLY A 132 -11.27 -1.81 -15.75
N ALA A 133 -11.87 -1.87 -14.57
CA ALA A 133 -11.96 -0.75 -13.64
C ALA A 133 -10.70 -0.62 -12.75
N ALA A 134 -9.82 -1.62 -12.74
CA ALA A 134 -8.59 -1.56 -12.00
C ALA A 134 -7.57 -0.63 -12.67
N HIS A 135 -6.71 -0.03 -11.87
CA HIS A 135 -5.68 0.90 -12.34
C HIS A 135 -4.44 0.84 -11.45
N VAL A 136 -3.43 1.56 -11.88
CA VAL A 136 -2.13 1.63 -11.21
C VAL A 136 -2.15 2.75 -10.19
N GLU A 137 -1.73 2.44 -8.96
CA GLU A 137 -1.50 3.39 -7.87
C GLU A 137 -0.05 3.28 -7.40
N THR A 138 0.44 4.33 -6.76
CA THR A 138 1.76 4.32 -6.12
C THR A 138 1.57 4.39 -4.61
N VAL A 139 2.15 3.46 -3.87
CA VAL A 139 2.20 3.50 -2.41
C VAL A 139 3.65 3.72 -2.00
N ARG A 140 3.90 4.79 -1.24
CA ARG A 140 5.20 5.07 -0.63
C ARG A 140 5.12 4.93 0.87
N ALA A 141 6.17 4.41 1.46
CA ALA A 141 6.31 4.35 2.91
C ALA A 141 7.64 4.96 3.34
N TYR A 142 7.62 5.62 4.49
CA TYR A 142 8.77 6.30 5.09
C TYR A 142 8.88 5.94 6.57
N GLY A 143 10.11 5.93 7.07
CA GLY A 143 10.39 5.79 8.49
C GLY A 143 10.70 4.36 8.94
N TYR A 144 10.06 3.91 10.01
CA TYR A 144 10.44 2.72 10.78
C TYR A 144 9.52 1.51 10.50
N ALA A 145 9.20 1.26 9.25
CA ALA A 145 8.43 0.07 8.84
C ALA A 145 9.36 -1.06 8.38
N SER A 146 9.19 -2.26 8.90
CA SER A 146 9.86 -3.46 8.40
C SER A 146 9.08 -4.15 7.29
N ASP A 147 7.76 -4.02 7.25
CA ASP A 147 6.88 -4.48 6.17
C ASP A 147 5.61 -3.63 6.11
N VAL A 148 5.03 -3.54 4.93
CA VAL A 148 3.75 -2.86 4.68
C VAL A 148 2.86 -3.78 3.86
N SER A 149 1.62 -3.94 4.29
CA SER A 149 0.59 -4.64 3.51
C SER A 149 -0.65 -3.76 3.33
N VAL A 150 -1.28 -3.88 2.17
CA VAL A 150 -2.51 -3.18 1.81
C VAL A 150 -3.55 -4.21 1.39
N GLY A 151 -4.71 -4.20 2.04
CA GLY A 151 -5.76 -5.19 1.81
C GLY A 151 -5.31 -6.64 2.09
N GLY A 152 -4.27 -6.83 2.93
CA GLY A 152 -3.67 -8.13 3.21
C GLY A 152 -2.66 -8.61 2.15
N VAL A 153 -2.34 -7.78 1.15
CA VAL A 153 -1.27 -8.04 0.17
C VAL A 153 -0.01 -7.35 0.65
N SER A 154 1.06 -8.12 0.96
CA SER A 154 2.36 -7.55 1.33
C SER A 154 3.00 -6.84 0.14
N LEU A 155 3.45 -5.62 0.35
CA LEU A 155 4.16 -4.83 -0.64
C LEU A 155 5.66 -5.17 -0.67
N GLY A 156 6.19 -5.77 0.40
CA GLY A 156 7.60 -6.16 0.52
C GLY A 156 7.96 -7.52 -0.06
N ALA A 157 6.98 -8.39 -0.29
CA ALA A 157 7.21 -9.77 -0.73
C ALA A 157 7.64 -9.90 -2.21
N LEU A 158 7.50 -8.84 -2.99
CA LEU A 158 7.90 -8.82 -4.40
C LEU A 158 9.27 -8.15 -4.51
N GLY A 159 10.26 -8.95 -4.27
CA GLY A 159 11.67 -8.63 -4.17
C GLY A 159 12.21 -7.60 -5.15
N ALA A 160 13.25 -6.95 -4.73
CA ALA A 160 14.16 -6.12 -5.49
C ALA A 160 14.53 -6.70 -6.87
N SER A 161 13.69 -6.48 -7.86
CA SER A 161 14.07 -6.71 -9.26
C SER A 161 13.93 -5.39 -10.02
N GLY A 162 15.04 -5.01 -10.59
CA GLY A 162 15.42 -3.75 -11.18
C GLY A 162 14.37 -3.00 -12.00
N ASP A 163 14.64 -1.71 -12.15
CA ASP A 163 13.96 -0.75 -13.03
C ASP A 163 12.51 -0.37 -12.65
N GLY A 164 12.29 0.02 -11.41
CA GLY A 164 11.04 0.62 -10.92
C GLY A 164 10.27 -0.24 -9.93
N GLY A 165 10.86 -1.35 -9.47
CA GLY A 165 10.27 -2.26 -8.49
C GLY A 165 10.27 -1.70 -7.06
N ALA A 166 9.35 -2.21 -6.28
CA ALA A 166 9.22 -1.91 -4.86
C ALA A 166 10.52 -2.12 -4.08
N THR A 167 10.94 -1.14 -3.32
CA THR A 167 12.03 -1.26 -2.35
C THR A 167 11.44 -1.27 -0.94
N PHE A 168 11.16 -2.47 -0.42
CA PHE A 168 10.88 -2.72 0.98
C PHE A 168 11.93 -3.71 1.52
N PRO A 169 12.35 -3.68 2.75
CA PRO A 169 11.81 -2.90 3.86
C PRO A 169 12.16 -1.41 3.79
N VAL A 170 11.32 -0.60 4.44
CA VAL A 170 11.54 0.85 4.58
C VAL A 170 12.62 1.12 5.62
N ALA A 171 12.53 0.50 6.79
CA ALA A 171 13.59 0.55 7.79
C ALA A 171 14.76 -0.36 7.42
N VAL A 172 15.97 0.13 7.63
CA VAL A 172 17.21 -0.58 7.30
C VAL A 172 17.96 -0.90 8.59
N SER A 173 18.28 -2.17 8.83
CA SER A 173 19.12 -2.59 9.93
C SER A 173 20.60 -2.42 9.56
N THR A 174 21.32 -1.64 10.37
CA THR A 174 22.75 -1.43 10.23
C THR A 174 23.36 -1.41 11.62
N ASP A 175 24.44 -2.18 11.84
CA ASP A 175 25.15 -2.27 13.12
C ASP A 175 24.23 -2.63 14.33
N GLY A 176 23.21 -3.46 14.10
CA GLY A 176 22.24 -3.86 15.11
C GLY A 176 21.15 -2.82 15.40
N LEU A 177 21.10 -1.71 14.65
CA LEU A 177 20.09 -0.67 14.80
C LEU A 177 19.23 -0.53 13.56
N TRP A 178 17.94 -0.35 13.76
CA TRP A 178 16.98 0.00 12.71
C TRP A 178 16.95 1.51 12.48
N HIS A 179 17.27 1.92 11.27
CA HIS A 179 17.24 3.30 10.82
C HIS A 179 15.99 3.56 9.98
N ALA A 180 15.45 4.78 10.10
CA ALA A 180 14.39 5.23 9.22
C ALA A 180 14.85 5.20 7.75
N GLY A 181 13.99 4.73 6.87
CA GLY A 181 14.26 4.64 5.46
C GLY A 181 13.06 5.06 4.62
N SER A 182 13.11 4.73 3.35
CA SER A 182 12.01 4.96 2.42
C SER A 182 11.88 3.81 1.44
N GLY A 183 10.67 3.49 1.08
CA GLY A 183 10.36 2.48 0.08
C GLY A 183 9.10 2.82 -0.68
N GLY A 184 8.87 2.15 -1.79
CA GLY A 184 7.67 2.37 -2.57
C GLY A 184 7.34 1.19 -3.46
N ALA A 185 6.06 1.02 -3.75
CA ALA A 185 5.56 0.05 -4.68
C ALA A 185 4.53 0.68 -5.61
N VAL A 186 4.59 0.30 -6.86
CA VAL A 186 3.48 0.47 -7.79
C VAL A 186 2.55 -0.70 -7.57
N VAL A 187 1.26 -0.46 -7.40
CA VAL A 187 0.26 -1.49 -7.13
C VAL A 187 -0.87 -1.43 -8.15
N TYR A 188 -1.51 -2.54 -8.42
CA TYR A 188 -2.68 -2.62 -9.30
C TYR A 188 -3.92 -2.91 -8.46
N ALA A 189 -4.92 -2.02 -8.52
CA ALA A 189 -6.05 -2.05 -7.61
C ALA A 189 -7.39 -1.70 -8.28
N TYR A 190 -8.47 -2.30 -7.79
CA TYR A 190 -9.82 -1.79 -8.03
C TYR A 190 -10.11 -0.59 -7.13
N PRO A 191 -11.06 0.30 -7.51
CA PRO A 191 -11.56 1.33 -6.62
C PRO A 191 -12.13 0.72 -5.33
N GLY A 192 -11.72 1.26 -4.17
CA GLY A 192 -12.16 0.76 -2.88
C GLY A 192 -11.38 1.36 -1.72
N ILE A 193 -11.73 0.95 -0.50
CA ILE A 193 -11.02 1.27 0.73
C ILE A 193 -10.31 -0.01 1.19
N TYR A 194 -9.01 0.08 1.39
CA TYR A 194 -8.17 -1.04 1.77
C TYR A 194 -7.58 -0.82 3.16
N ASP A 195 -7.56 -1.87 3.98
CA ASP A 195 -6.84 -1.83 5.25
C ASP A 195 -5.33 -1.76 4.98
N VAL A 196 -4.66 -0.90 5.75
CA VAL A 196 -3.22 -0.80 5.79
C VAL A 196 -2.72 -1.45 7.07
N SER A 197 -1.83 -2.40 6.95
CA SER A 197 -1.12 -3.00 8.07
C SER A 197 0.37 -2.75 7.91
N VAL A 198 0.98 -2.28 8.96
CA VAL A 198 2.41 -1.95 9.00
C VAL A 198 3.06 -2.77 10.10
N ALA A 199 4.07 -3.54 9.75
CA ALA A 199 4.97 -4.13 10.72
C ALA A 199 5.99 -3.06 11.13
N LYS A 200 5.80 -2.49 12.32
CA LYS A 200 6.69 -1.48 12.90
C LYS A 200 7.92 -2.17 13.51
N VAL A 201 9.07 -1.50 13.46
CA VAL A 201 10.29 -2.00 14.12
C VAL A 201 10.27 -1.77 15.65
N SER A 202 9.40 -0.87 16.13
CA SER A 202 9.25 -0.53 17.54
C SER A 202 7.83 -0.11 17.87
N GLU A 203 7.42 -0.37 19.11
CA GLU A 203 6.15 0.15 19.66
C GLU A 203 6.20 1.66 19.91
N HIS A 204 7.39 2.25 20.02
CA HIS A 204 7.65 3.68 20.17
C HIS A 204 7.46 4.48 18.85
N THR A 205 6.70 3.91 17.91
CA THR A 205 6.39 4.54 16.64
C THR A 205 4.89 4.61 16.39
N GLN A 206 4.49 5.62 15.65
CA GLN A 206 3.12 5.84 15.19
C GLN A 206 3.02 5.77 13.67
N VAL A 207 1.86 5.37 13.18
CA VAL A 207 1.57 5.26 11.74
C VAL A 207 0.64 6.39 11.33
N ALA A 208 0.94 7.01 10.20
CA ALA A 208 0.03 7.90 9.49
C ALA A 208 -0.16 7.43 8.05
N VAL A 209 -1.37 7.48 7.54
CA VAL A 209 -1.70 7.20 6.13
C VAL A 209 -2.25 8.47 5.51
N ASP A 210 -1.68 8.90 4.39
CA ASP A 210 -2.05 10.15 3.71
C ASP A 210 -2.08 11.36 4.67
N SER A 211 -1.08 11.44 5.58
CA SER A 211 -0.92 12.47 6.62
C SER A 211 -1.96 12.42 7.75
N VAL A 212 -2.76 11.36 7.86
CA VAL A 212 -3.71 11.17 8.96
C VAL A 212 -3.14 10.21 9.98
N VAL A 213 -2.73 10.72 11.14
CA VAL A 213 -2.17 9.92 12.23
C VAL A 213 -3.23 8.96 12.78
N GLY A 214 -2.82 7.69 12.95
CA GLY A 214 -3.70 6.62 13.41
C GLY A 214 -4.68 6.09 12.35
N ALA A 215 -4.64 6.60 11.11
CA ALA A 215 -5.41 6.01 10.03
C ALA A 215 -4.81 4.63 9.66
N SER A 216 -5.71 3.68 9.44
CA SER A 216 -5.39 2.30 9.06
C SER A 216 -5.97 1.92 7.71
N THR A 217 -6.41 2.88 6.91
CA THR A 217 -7.04 2.63 5.61
C THR A 217 -6.49 3.55 4.53
N LEU A 218 -6.45 3.03 3.31
CA LEU A 218 -6.05 3.71 2.10
C LEU A 218 -7.22 3.69 1.11
N SER A 219 -7.55 4.85 0.54
CA SER A 219 -8.68 4.98 -0.38
C SER A 219 -8.20 5.06 -1.83
N VAL A 220 -8.40 3.98 -2.58
CA VAL A 220 -8.16 3.94 -4.03
C VAL A 220 -9.36 4.53 -4.75
N LEU A 221 -9.20 5.71 -5.32
CA LEU A 221 -10.25 6.48 -5.98
C LEU A 221 -10.09 6.47 -7.52
N SER A 222 -10.21 7.59 -8.18
CA SER A 222 -10.38 7.65 -9.65
C SER A 222 -9.14 7.98 -10.46
N GLU A 223 -8.11 8.50 -9.84
CA GLU A 223 -6.91 8.97 -10.52
C GLU A 223 -5.70 8.29 -9.93
N SER A 224 -4.71 7.96 -10.74
CA SER A 224 -3.41 7.50 -10.25
C SER A 224 -2.90 8.49 -9.22
N ARG A 225 -2.91 8.09 -7.96
CA ARG A 225 -2.50 8.89 -6.83
C ARG A 225 -1.30 8.26 -6.16
N GLU A 226 -0.47 9.09 -5.60
CA GLU A 226 0.54 8.66 -4.67
C GLU A 226 -0.06 8.64 -3.27
N HIS A 227 0.00 7.50 -2.62
CA HIS A 227 -0.39 7.30 -1.23
C HIS A 227 0.86 7.24 -0.37
N GLN A 228 0.82 7.92 0.76
CA GLN A 228 1.94 7.99 1.67
C GLN A 228 1.61 7.33 3.01
N ILE A 229 2.53 6.48 3.46
CA ILE A 229 2.47 5.81 4.76
C ILE A 229 3.72 6.23 5.53
N ASP A 230 3.53 6.98 6.61
CA ASP A 230 4.61 7.45 7.46
C ASP A 230 4.63 6.65 8.76
N VAL A 231 5.80 6.14 9.13
CA VAL A 231 6.03 5.46 10.40
C VAL A 231 7.09 6.25 11.15
N THR A 232 6.63 7.17 11.99
CA THR A 232 7.49 8.12 12.70
C THR A 232 7.58 7.77 14.20
N GLN A 233 8.50 8.38 14.90
CA GLN A 233 8.53 8.33 16.35
C GLN A 233 7.18 8.79 16.92
N ASP A 234 6.73 8.17 18.00
CA ASP A 234 5.61 8.69 18.76
C ASP A 234 5.99 9.98 19.51
N GLU A 235 5.00 10.68 20.05
CA GLU A 235 5.22 11.95 20.71
C GLU A 235 6.12 11.81 21.95
N SER A 236 6.02 10.71 22.70
CA SER A 236 6.81 10.46 23.90
C SER A 236 8.28 10.22 23.56
N THR A 237 8.58 9.45 22.55
CA THR A 237 9.94 9.19 22.08
C THR A 237 10.57 10.45 21.50
N ARG A 238 9.79 11.25 20.79
CA ARG A 238 10.26 12.53 20.28
C ARG A 238 10.61 13.51 21.39
N ALA A 239 9.75 13.66 22.40
CA ALA A 239 10.02 14.51 23.56
C ALA A 239 11.24 14.03 24.35
N TRP A 240 11.38 12.72 24.53
CA TRP A 240 12.57 12.12 25.15
C TRP A 240 13.84 12.42 24.33
N HIS A 241 13.81 12.28 23.02
CA HIS A 241 14.95 12.58 22.15
C HIS A 241 15.37 14.05 22.26
N GLU A 242 14.43 14.98 22.19
CA GLU A 242 14.69 16.42 22.33
C GLU A 242 15.29 16.76 23.71
N ASP A 243 14.81 16.13 24.79
CA ASP A 243 15.31 16.34 26.17
C ASP A 243 16.72 15.80 26.36
N GLN A 244 17.00 14.60 25.84
CA GLN A 244 18.27 13.92 26.04
C GLN A 244 19.41 14.41 25.14
N LEU A 245 19.07 14.99 23.98
CA LEU A 245 20.04 15.27 22.91
C LEU A 245 21.20 16.15 23.36
N GLY A 246 20.93 17.19 24.16
CA GLY A 246 21.97 18.09 24.64
C GLY A 246 23.03 17.37 25.50
N SER A 247 22.58 16.51 26.42
CA SER A 247 23.49 15.74 27.31
C SER A 247 24.26 14.68 26.51
N VAL A 248 23.59 13.98 25.58
CA VAL A 248 24.22 12.97 24.72
C VAL A 248 25.28 13.61 23.82
N ALA A 249 24.95 14.73 23.15
CA ALA A 249 25.88 15.43 22.27
C ALA A 249 27.12 15.89 23.02
N SER A 250 26.97 16.46 24.25
CA SER A 250 28.07 16.85 25.11
C SER A 250 28.97 15.66 25.45
N SER A 251 28.39 14.57 25.92
CA SER A 251 29.11 13.35 26.27
C SER A 251 29.85 12.75 25.07
N CYS A 252 29.22 12.72 23.87
CA CYS A 252 29.88 12.27 22.64
C CYS A 252 31.14 13.10 22.32
N VAL A 253 31.10 14.42 22.51
CA VAL A 253 32.25 15.30 22.24
C VAL A 253 33.39 15.07 23.23
N LEU A 254 33.07 14.82 24.50
CA LEU A 254 34.05 14.54 25.54
C LEU A 254 34.58 13.10 25.49
N GLY A 255 33.96 12.21 24.74
CA GLY A 255 34.37 10.82 24.61
C GLY A 255 33.76 9.86 25.63
N ASP A 256 32.79 10.33 26.41
CA ASP A 256 32.03 9.55 27.38
C ASP A 256 30.65 9.17 26.81
N VAL A 257 30.65 8.13 25.99
CA VAL A 257 29.44 7.70 25.24
C VAL A 257 28.44 7.09 26.21
N PRO A 258 27.24 7.69 26.40
CA PRO A 258 26.21 7.14 27.26
C PRO A 258 25.67 5.81 26.75
N GLU A 259 25.14 4.97 27.63
CA GLU A 259 24.39 3.80 27.29
C GLU A 259 23.15 4.19 26.43
N GLY A 260 22.87 3.46 25.38
CA GLY A 260 21.78 3.80 24.47
C GLY A 260 22.09 4.96 23.50
N ALA A 261 23.35 5.38 23.37
CA ALA A 261 23.77 6.38 22.42
C ALA A 261 24.83 5.86 21.45
N VAL A 262 24.80 6.35 20.23
CA VAL A 262 25.82 6.10 19.19
C VAL A 262 26.38 7.44 18.72
N CYS A 263 27.70 7.61 18.86
CA CYS A 263 28.40 8.82 18.49
C CYS A 263 29.30 8.57 17.29
N SER A 264 29.10 9.33 16.22
CA SER A 264 29.94 9.22 15.03
C SER A 264 30.66 10.55 14.74
N ASN A 265 32.01 10.51 14.71
CA ASN A 265 32.87 11.66 14.43
C ASN A 265 32.70 12.85 15.39
N MET A 266 32.14 12.63 16.60
CA MET A 266 31.82 13.70 17.54
C MET A 266 32.99 14.11 18.44
N LEU A 267 33.95 13.20 18.73
CA LEU A 267 35.03 13.42 19.65
C LEU A 267 35.89 14.62 19.24
N VAL A 268 36.08 15.56 20.16
CA VAL A 268 36.98 16.70 20.02
C VAL A 268 38.14 16.54 21.01
N ALA A 269 39.32 16.27 20.47
CA ALA A 269 40.50 16.00 21.29
C ALA A 269 40.85 17.20 22.19
N GLY A 270 40.86 16.95 23.48
CA GLY A 270 41.23 17.94 24.51
C GLY A 270 40.12 18.92 24.83
N ALA A 271 38.87 18.64 24.48
CA ALA A 271 37.73 19.38 25.01
C ALA A 271 37.59 19.10 26.52
N GLU A 272 37.33 20.13 27.32
CA GLU A 272 37.13 20.07 28.76
C GLU A 272 35.66 20.29 29.12
N TRP A 273 34.95 21.09 28.33
CA TRP A 273 33.52 21.29 28.45
C TRP A 273 32.89 21.64 27.10
N VAL A 274 31.59 21.53 27.02
CA VAL A 274 30.82 21.68 25.79
C VAL A 274 29.57 22.51 26.05
N ASP A 275 29.29 23.44 25.15
CA ASP A 275 28.02 24.15 25.07
C ASP A 275 27.20 23.61 23.92
N VAL A 276 25.93 23.30 24.17
CA VAL A 276 25.01 22.76 23.16
C VAL A 276 23.79 23.64 23.13
N GLU A 277 23.54 24.26 21.98
CA GLU A 277 22.34 25.06 21.77
C GLU A 277 21.08 24.17 21.72
N ALA A 278 19.94 24.79 21.99
CA ALA A 278 18.67 24.10 21.90
C ALA A 278 18.48 23.47 20.49
N PRO A 279 18.02 22.21 20.42
CA PRO A 279 17.85 21.53 19.14
C PRO A 279 16.84 22.23 18.24
N THR A 280 17.16 22.29 16.97
CA THR A 280 16.25 22.74 15.91
C THR A 280 15.85 21.56 15.04
N ARG A 281 14.59 21.53 14.62
CA ARG A 281 14.08 20.48 13.74
C ARG A 281 14.29 20.89 12.29
N ASP A 282 15.01 20.08 11.53
CA ASP A 282 15.18 20.28 10.08
C ASP A 282 13.99 19.67 9.32
N SER A 283 13.93 18.38 9.19
CA SER A 283 12.87 17.68 8.47
C SER A 283 12.58 16.31 9.12
N GLY A 284 11.29 16.00 9.27
CA GLY A 284 10.88 14.71 9.85
C GLY A 284 11.36 14.49 11.27
N ASP A 285 12.11 13.40 11.48
CA ASP A 285 12.62 12.98 12.79
C ASP A 285 14.11 13.37 13.02
N LEU A 286 14.69 14.16 12.14
CA LEU A 286 16.06 14.66 12.25
C LEU A 286 16.09 15.93 13.09
N LEU A 287 16.95 15.96 14.11
CA LEU A 287 17.25 17.15 14.91
C LEU A 287 18.66 17.64 14.60
N GLU A 288 18.82 18.95 14.57
CA GLU A 288 20.10 19.61 14.45
C GLU A 288 20.43 20.34 15.76
N VAL A 289 21.68 20.23 16.19
CA VAL A 289 22.21 20.97 17.35
C VAL A 289 23.51 21.65 16.97
N LEU A 290 23.69 22.89 17.43
CA LEU A 290 24.98 23.56 17.36
C LEU A 290 25.78 23.19 18.62
N VAL A 291 26.99 22.70 18.42
CA VAL A 291 27.88 22.23 19.46
C VAL A 291 29.14 23.04 19.44
N ALA A 292 29.51 23.64 20.59
CA ALA A 292 30.76 24.34 20.77
C ALA A 292 31.59 23.67 21.87
N ALA A 293 32.84 23.32 21.57
CA ALA A 293 33.76 22.68 22.48
C ALA A 293 34.85 23.66 22.91
N TYR A 294 35.26 23.59 24.20
CA TYR A 294 36.16 24.53 24.84
C TYR A 294 37.27 23.80 25.62
N ARG A 295 38.42 24.48 25.71
CA ARG A 295 39.55 24.13 26.57
C ARG A 295 40.08 25.41 27.26
N ASN A 296 40.23 25.41 28.56
CA ASN A 296 40.65 26.60 29.35
C ASN A 296 39.84 27.84 28.98
N ASP A 297 38.52 27.68 28.79
CA ASP A 297 37.58 28.74 28.36
C ASP A 297 37.81 29.29 26.95
N GLU A 298 38.73 28.72 26.17
CA GLU A 298 38.92 29.04 24.76
C GLU A 298 38.13 28.06 23.88
N GLY A 299 37.34 28.58 22.92
CA GLY A 299 36.63 27.80 21.92
C GLY A 299 37.62 27.10 20.99
N ILE A 300 37.61 25.77 20.94
CA ILE A 300 38.51 24.96 20.14
C ILE A 300 37.82 24.33 18.93
N ALA A 301 36.49 24.16 18.98
CA ALA A 301 35.69 23.70 17.87
C ALA A 301 34.25 24.19 17.97
N ALA A 302 33.62 24.44 16.84
CA ALA A 302 32.17 24.64 16.74
C ALA A 302 31.68 23.96 15.46
N PHE A 303 30.58 23.22 15.54
CA PHE A 303 30.01 22.51 14.41
C PHE A 303 28.53 22.19 14.63
N THR A 304 27.81 21.97 13.58
CA THR A 304 26.46 21.42 13.63
C THR A 304 26.54 19.90 13.71
N ALA A 305 25.82 19.28 14.62
CA ALA A 305 25.63 17.85 14.69
C ALA A 305 24.18 17.51 14.31
N HIS A 306 24.02 16.39 13.65
CA HIS A 306 22.72 15.85 13.31
C HIS A 306 22.40 14.69 14.24
N SER A 307 21.16 14.61 14.68
CA SER A 307 20.70 13.53 15.54
C SER A 307 19.41 12.92 15.07
N ARG A 308 19.31 11.62 15.26
CA ARG A 308 18.10 10.84 15.00
C ARG A 308 17.94 9.74 16.03
N VAL A 309 16.73 9.24 16.20
CA VAL A 309 16.48 8.00 16.94
C VAL A 309 16.64 6.82 15.99
N CYS A 310 17.24 5.74 16.49
CA CYS A 310 17.23 4.42 15.88
C CYS A 310 16.69 3.44 16.90
N PHE A 311 16.28 2.25 16.48
CA PHE A 311 15.77 1.23 17.38
C PHE A 311 16.66 -0.01 17.30
N ASP A 312 16.91 -0.67 18.43
CA ASP A 312 17.61 -1.95 18.45
C ASP A 312 16.69 -3.13 18.03
N GLU A 313 17.19 -4.37 18.16
CA GLU A 313 16.43 -5.56 17.80
C GLU A 313 15.24 -5.81 18.75
N GLU A 314 15.30 -5.31 19.96
CA GLU A 314 14.23 -5.34 20.97
C GLU A 314 13.20 -4.23 20.76
N GLY A 315 13.51 -3.24 19.91
CA GLY A 315 12.67 -2.08 19.60
C GLY A 315 12.88 -0.91 20.56
N GLU A 316 13.93 -0.91 21.37
CA GLU A 316 14.25 0.18 22.29
C GLU A 316 14.92 1.35 21.57
N PRO A 317 14.62 2.60 21.92
CA PRO A 317 15.13 3.77 21.24
C PRO A 317 16.58 4.11 21.64
N HIS A 318 17.40 4.38 20.63
CA HIS A 318 18.78 4.82 20.75
C HIS A 318 18.98 6.17 20.06
N ILE A 319 19.72 7.08 20.69
CA ILE A 319 20.08 8.37 20.09
C ILE A 319 21.37 8.21 19.29
N VAL A 320 21.30 8.46 17.99
CA VAL A 320 22.47 8.49 17.12
C VAL A 320 22.82 9.93 16.80
N VAL A 321 24.01 10.37 17.21
CA VAL A 321 24.53 11.72 16.97
C VAL A 321 25.72 11.63 16.01
N ILE A 322 25.65 12.41 14.94
CA ILE A 322 26.64 12.38 13.85
C ILE A 322 27.11 13.78 13.57
N ARG A 323 28.42 13.98 13.53
CA ARG A 323 29.03 15.15 12.92
C ARG A 323 29.20 14.87 11.43
N PRO A 324 28.55 15.64 10.53
CA PRO A 324 28.59 15.45 9.10
C PRO A 324 29.98 15.70 8.49
#